data_7b9b17a6548a6bc166197a379055ce59
#
_entry.id   7b9b17a6548a6bc166197a379055ce59
#
_cell.length_a   1.000
_cell.length_b   1.000
_cell.length_c   1.000
_cell.angle_alpha   90.00
_cell.angle_beta   90.00
_cell.angle_gamma   90.00
#
_symmetry.space_group_name_H-M   'P 1'
#
loop_
_entity.id
_entity.type
_entity.pdbx_description
1 polymer ?
#
loop_
_entity_poly.entity_id
_entity_poly.type
_entity_poly.pdbx_seq_one_letter_code
_entity_poly.pdbx_strand_id
1 'polypeptide(L)'
;LKIYFNYYANIKNLICQNNNKIKLCRLTGNYEASYRSFKKVQSLILNSVQSVYESQGVSIADKHLEVVIKQMTTKVLITHEGETPLLPREVIDLYHIKYINQVVKHRRKYQAYYIPLLLGITKAALNNPSFISAASFQETTRVLTKATIEGRIDWLRGLKENIIIGHLIPAGTGSKNYVNIFKDKTIFLSY
;
A
#
# COMPACT_ATOMS: atom_id res chain seq x y z
N LEU A 1 12.65 -9.94 4.04
CA LEU A 1 11.91 -8.85 4.65
C LEU A 1 11.96 -8.91 6.18
N LYS A 2 11.55 -10.02 6.79
CA LYS A 2 11.50 -10.21 8.25
C LYS A 2 12.85 -9.94 8.94
N ILE A 3 13.96 -10.35 8.34
CA ILE A 3 15.32 -10.12 8.84
C ILE A 3 15.62 -8.61 8.91
N TYR A 4 15.37 -7.87 7.83
CA TYR A 4 15.57 -6.41 7.79
C TYR A 4 14.63 -5.67 8.75
N PHE A 5 13.39 -6.11 8.87
CA PHE A 5 12.47 -5.53 9.83
C PHE A 5 12.99 -5.69 11.27
N ASN A 6 13.41 -6.89 11.66
CA ASN A 6 13.97 -7.14 12.99
C ASN A 6 15.24 -6.33 13.22
N TYR A 7 16.12 -6.21 12.21
CA TYR A 7 17.33 -5.41 12.30
C TYR A 7 17.01 -3.93 12.59
N TYR A 8 16.14 -3.31 11.81
CA TYR A 8 15.75 -1.91 12.01
C TYR A 8 14.94 -1.68 13.30
N ALA A 9 14.11 -2.63 13.68
CA ALA A 9 13.37 -2.57 14.95
C ALA A 9 14.32 -2.64 16.16
N ASN A 10 15.34 -3.51 16.11
CA ASN A 10 16.32 -3.66 17.18
C ASN A 10 17.22 -2.42 17.32
N ILE A 11 17.71 -1.85 16.24
CA ILE A 11 18.51 -0.60 16.28
C ILE A 11 17.72 0.50 17.00
N LYS A 12 16.44 0.65 16.65
CA LYS A 12 15.61 1.69 17.26
C LYS A 12 15.32 1.43 18.74
N ASN A 13 15.15 0.18 19.14
CA ASN A 13 15.01 -0.20 20.55
C ASN A 13 16.26 0.15 21.36
N LEU A 14 17.47 -0.07 20.81
CA LEU A 14 18.74 0.31 21.45
C LEU A 14 18.88 1.83 21.63
N ILE A 15 18.53 2.61 20.61
CA ILE A 15 18.57 4.08 20.68
C ILE A 15 17.57 4.61 21.74
N CYS A 16 16.44 3.94 21.88
CA CYS A 16 15.41 4.34 22.86
C CYS A 16 15.75 3.96 24.29
N GLN A 17 16.47 2.87 24.51
CA GLN A 17 16.95 2.48 25.85
C GLN A 17 17.89 3.54 26.44
N ASN A 18 18.75 4.12 25.61
CA ASN A 18 19.70 5.17 26.05
C ASN A 18 19.03 6.50 26.44
N ASN A 19 17.76 6.73 26.08
CA ASN A 19 17.07 8.00 26.29
C ASN A 19 15.88 7.94 27.26
N ASN A 20 15.74 6.88 28.09
CA ASN A 20 14.64 6.68 29.06
C ASN A 20 13.21 6.87 28.53
N LYS A 21 13.00 6.88 27.18
CA LYS A 21 11.69 7.03 26.53
C LYS A 21 11.18 5.70 25.95
N ILE A 22 11.36 4.61 26.67
CA ILE A 22 11.16 3.22 26.18
C ILE A 22 9.76 2.95 25.63
N LYS A 23 8.73 3.48 26.28
CA LYS A 23 7.32 3.20 25.90
C LYS A 23 6.89 3.86 24.60
N LEU A 24 7.33 5.08 24.34
CA LEU A 24 6.94 5.86 23.16
C LEU A 24 7.68 5.40 21.88
N CYS A 25 8.89 4.94 22.02
CA CYS A 25 9.74 4.49 20.92
C CYS A 25 9.34 3.14 20.33
N ARG A 26 8.83 2.20 21.13
CA ARG A 26 8.29 0.92 20.61
C ARG A 26 7.16 1.14 19.62
N LEU A 27 6.34 2.16 19.84
CA LEU A 27 5.12 2.43 19.09
C LEU A 27 5.39 3.19 17.78
N THR A 28 6.31 4.16 17.79
CA THR A 28 6.70 4.91 16.57
C THR A 28 7.73 4.15 15.72
N GLY A 29 8.52 3.25 16.35
CA GLY A 29 9.56 2.46 15.70
C GLY A 29 9.03 1.49 14.65
N ASN A 30 7.82 0.98 14.82
CA ASN A 30 7.29 -0.07 13.98
C ASN A 30 7.01 0.40 12.54
N TYR A 31 6.46 1.61 12.36
CA TYR A 31 6.24 2.17 11.02
C TYR A 31 7.55 2.44 10.27
N GLU A 32 8.48 3.10 10.93
CA GLU A 32 9.76 3.46 10.30
C GLU A 32 10.61 2.23 10.00
N ALA A 33 10.64 1.26 10.91
CA ALA A 33 11.31 -0.02 10.69
C ALA A 33 10.69 -0.79 9.51
N SER A 34 9.36 -0.82 9.41
CA SER A 34 8.66 -1.44 8.28
C SER A 34 8.96 -0.71 6.97
N TYR A 35 8.90 0.60 6.97
CA TYR A 35 9.16 1.42 5.78
C TYR A 35 10.60 1.26 5.28
N ARG A 36 11.59 1.30 6.16
CA ARG A 36 13.01 1.10 5.79
C ARG A 36 13.26 -0.32 5.30
N SER A 37 12.64 -1.32 5.92
CA SER A 37 12.75 -2.71 5.48
C SER A 37 12.14 -2.91 4.08
N PHE A 38 11.01 -2.29 3.78
CA PHE A 38 10.43 -2.30 2.45
C PHE A 38 11.37 -1.65 1.42
N LYS A 39 11.90 -0.46 1.70
CA LYS A 39 12.84 0.20 0.79
C LYS A 39 14.07 -0.66 0.48
N LYS A 40 14.64 -1.30 1.49
CA LYS A 40 15.79 -2.18 1.29
C LYS A 40 15.46 -3.40 0.44
N VAL A 41 14.31 -4.02 0.66
CA VAL A 41 13.87 -5.16 -0.13
C VAL A 41 13.50 -4.75 -1.55
N GLN A 42 12.87 -3.59 -1.73
CA GLN A 42 12.57 -3.03 -3.07
C GLN A 42 13.84 -2.88 -3.91
N SER A 43 14.89 -2.27 -3.35
CA SER A 43 16.16 -2.11 -4.06
C SER A 43 16.84 -3.45 -4.40
N LEU A 44 16.77 -4.44 -3.50
CA LEU A 44 17.32 -5.77 -3.76
C LEU A 44 16.59 -6.49 -4.89
N ILE A 45 15.25 -6.47 -4.88
CA ILE A 45 14.44 -7.12 -5.93
C ILE A 45 14.68 -6.41 -7.26
N LEU A 46 14.69 -5.07 -7.29
CA LEU A 46 14.94 -4.29 -8.49
C LEU A 46 16.28 -4.69 -9.13
N ASN A 47 17.36 -4.63 -8.36
CA ASN A 47 18.69 -4.95 -8.86
C ASN A 47 18.79 -6.41 -9.35
N SER A 48 18.18 -7.36 -8.64
CA SER A 48 18.19 -8.77 -9.02
C SER A 48 17.45 -9.02 -10.33
N VAL A 49 16.28 -8.40 -10.51
CA VAL A 49 15.48 -8.55 -11.74
C VAL A 49 16.18 -7.87 -12.91
N GLN A 50 16.73 -6.68 -12.69
CA GLN A 50 17.44 -5.93 -13.74
C GLN A 50 18.68 -6.69 -14.23
N SER A 51 19.49 -7.23 -13.31
CA SER A 51 20.64 -8.06 -13.66
C SER A 51 20.27 -9.28 -14.52
N VAL A 52 19.10 -9.91 -14.28
CA VAL A 52 18.62 -11.03 -15.12
C VAL A 52 18.26 -10.54 -16.53
N TYR A 53 17.57 -9.39 -16.67
CA TYR A 53 17.24 -8.86 -18.00
C TYR A 53 18.48 -8.39 -18.75
N GLU A 54 19.42 -7.72 -18.09
CA GLU A 54 20.68 -7.28 -18.68
C GLU A 54 21.52 -8.47 -19.17
N SER A 55 21.54 -9.59 -18.43
CA SER A 55 22.23 -10.81 -18.85
C SER A 55 21.66 -11.43 -20.13
N GLN A 56 20.39 -11.13 -20.44
CA GLN A 56 19.71 -11.54 -21.68
C GLN A 56 19.78 -10.45 -22.78
N GLY A 57 20.53 -9.37 -22.57
CA GLY A 57 20.67 -8.28 -23.53
C GLY A 57 19.43 -7.36 -23.64
N VAL A 58 18.50 -7.46 -22.68
CA VAL A 58 17.27 -6.63 -22.66
C VAL A 58 17.44 -5.49 -21.69
N SER A 59 17.33 -4.24 -22.17
CA SER A 59 17.32 -3.04 -21.32
C SER A 59 15.89 -2.61 -21.00
N ILE A 60 15.53 -2.57 -19.72
CA ILE A 60 14.22 -2.14 -19.24
C ILE A 60 14.40 -0.93 -18.32
N ALA A 61 13.56 0.09 -18.49
CA ALA A 61 13.57 1.25 -17.60
C ALA A 61 13.11 0.86 -16.19
N ASP A 62 13.86 1.29 -15.17
CA ASP A 62 13.62 0.96 -13.75
C ASP A 62 12.21 1.27 -13.28
N LYS A 63 11.61 2.32 -13.79
CA LYS A 63 10.27 2.79 -13.41
C LYS A 63 9.18 1.74 -13.57
N HIS A 64 9.25 0.92 -14.61
CA HIS A 64 8.28 -0.15 -14.83
C HIS A 64 8.37 -1.23 -13.73
N LEU A 65 9.58 -1.60 -13.35
CA LEU A 65 9.82 -2.57 -12.27
C LEU A 65 9.48 -1.97 -10.89
N GLU A 66 9.85 -0.73 -10.64
CA GLU A 66 9.56 -0.04 -9.38
C GLU A 66 8.07 0.02 -9.06
N VAL A 67 7.19 0.27 -10.04
CA VAL A 67 5.73 0.31 -9.85
C VAL A 67 5.21 -1.05 -9.39
N VAL A 68 5.65 -2.14 -10.02
CA VAL A 68 5.23 -3.50 -9.65
C VAL A 68 5.74 -3.86 -8.26
N ILE A 69 7.02 -3.63 -7.99
CA ILE A 69 7.66 -3.94 -6.70
C ILE A 69 7.02 -3.12 -5.56
N LYS A 70 6.68 -1.87 -5.81
CA LYS A 70 5.96 -1.03 -4.85
C LYS A 70 4.63 -1.67 -4.45
N GLN A 71 3.86 -2.18 -5.42
CA GLN A 71 2.57 -2.82 -5.13
C GLN A 71 2.72 -4.12 -4.32
N MET A 72 3.81 -4.87 -4.51
CA MET A 72 4.12 -6.08 -3.74
C MET A 72 4.50 -5.79 -2.28
N THR A 73 4.92 -4.56 -1.96
CA THR A 73 5.48 -4.16 -0.67
C THR A 73 4.63 -3.11 0.05
N THR A 74 3.33 -3.07 -0.18
CA THR A 74 2.40 -2.12 0.47
C THR A 74 1.72 -2.69 1.70
N LYS A 75 1.64 -4.01 1.83
CA LYS A 75 0.82 -4.68 2.83
C LYS A 75 1.61 -5.10 4.07
N VAL A 76 0.92 -5.09 5.20
CA VAL A 76 1.42 -5.55 6.50
C VAL A 76 0.46 -6.55 7.12
N LEU A 77 0.98 -7.45 7.93
CA LEU A 77 0.24 -8.46 8.67
C LEU A 77 0.14 -8.03 10.13
N ILE A 78 -1.06 -7.95 10.69
CA ILE A 78 -1.29 -7.63 12.09
C ILE A 78 -0.91 -8.81 12.96
N THR A 79 -0.06 -8.58 13.97
CA THR A 79 0.33 -9.58 14.96
C THR A 79 -0.46 -9.43 16.25
N HIS A 80 -0.67 -8.20 16.69
CA HIS A 80 -1.47 -7.88 17.89
C HIS A 80 -2.36 -6.68 17.58
N GLU A 81 -3.63 -6.80 17.87
CA GLU A 81 -4.66 -5.80 17.60
C GLU A 81 -4.55 -4.55 18.49
N GLY A 82 -4.01 -4.69 19.70
CA GLY A 82 -4.08 -3.61 20.71
C GLY A 82 -5.53 -3.24 21.03
N GLU A 83 -5.82 -1.94 21.10
CA GLU A 83 -7.18 -1.41 21.29
C GLU A 83 -7.74 -0.84 19.98
N THR A 84 -7.38 -1.45 18.85
CA THR A 84 -7.88 -1.08 17.52
C THR A 84 -9.00 -2.04 17.08
N PRO A 85 -9.89 -1.64 16.17
CA PRO A 85 -10.94 -2.51 15.64
C PRO A 85 -10.42 -3.51 14.58
N LEU A 86 -9.13 -3.80 14.58
CA LEU A 86 -8.48 -4.68 13.60
C LEU A 86 -8.41 -6.10 14.13
N LEU A 87 -8.45 -7.07 13.22
CA LEU A 87 -8.35 -8.48 13.58
C LEU A 87 -6.90 -8.99 13.52
N PRO A 88 -6.50 -9.91 14.43
CA PRO A 88 -5.21 -10.58 14.33
C PRO A 88 -5.11 -11.36 13.01
N ARG A 89 -3.91 -11.35 12.40
CA ARG A 89 -3.60 -11.93 11.08
C ARG A 89 -4.31 -11.29 9.89
N GLU A 90 -4.94 -10.14 10.07
CA GLU A 90 -5.48 -9.36 8.96
C GLU A 90 -4.36 -8.71 8.15
N VAL A 91 -4.55 -8.62 6.82
CA VAL A 91 -3.59 -8.02 5.89
C VAL A 91 -4.12 -6.65 5.46
N ILE A 92 -3.43 -5.59 5.88
CA ILE A 92 -3.86 -4.20 5.67
C ILE A 92 -2.74 -3.38 5.03
N ASP A 93 -3.09 -2.26 4.42
CA ASP A 93 -2.10 -1.32 3.89
C ASP A 93 -1.33 -0.61 5.00
N LEU A 94 -0.01 -0.45 4.80
CA LEU A 94 0.88 0.23 5.74
C LEU A 94 0.42 1.67 6.07
N TYR A 95 -0.13 2.38 5.07
CA TYR A 95 -0.64 3.74 5.30
C TYR A 95 -1.93 3.76 6.12
N HIS A 96 -2.80 2.78 5.90
CA HIS A 96 -4.07 2.69 6.63
C HIS A 96 -3.82 2.41 8.12
N ILE A 97 -2.97 1.44 8.44
CA ILE A 97 -2.62 1.12 9.84
C ILE A 97 -1.87 2.28 10.52
N LYS A 98 -1.04 3.04 9.77
CA LYS A 98 -0.41 4.25 10.30
C LYS A 98 -1.46 5.27 10.77
N TYR A 99 -2.48 5.51 9.95
CA TYR A 99 -3.57 6.42 10.28
C TYR A 99 -4.35 5.95 11.52
N ILE A 100 -4.77 4.68 11.55
CA ILE A 100 -5.47 4.09 12.71
C ILE A 100 -4.63 4.23 13.97
N ASN A 101 -3.36 3.86 13.92
CA ASN A 101 -2.46 3.96 15.07
C ASN A 101 -2.22 5.41 15.53
N GLN A 102 -2.24 6.39 14.62
CA GLN A 102 -2.19 7.80 15.00
C GLN A 102 -3.44 8.23 15.79
N VAL A 103 -4.64 7.85 15.33
CA VAL A 103 -5.90 8.15 16.03
C VAL A 103 -5.94 7.53 17.42
N VAL A 104 -5.56 6.25 17.52
CA VAL A 104 -5.52 5.51 18.79
C VAL A 104 -4.49 6.13 19.76
N LYS A 105 -3.34 6.57 19.24
CA LYS A 105 -2.30 7.25 20.02
C LYS A 105 -2.82 8.56 20.61
N HIS A 106 -3.58 9.37 19.85
CA HIS A 106 -4.20 10.59 20.38
C HIS A 106 -5.15 10.31 21.52
N ARG A 107 -5.82 9.16 21.51
CA ARG A 107 -6.71 8.70 22.59
C ARG A 107 -5.98 8.05 23.77
N ARG A 108 -4.64 8.05 23.79
CA ARG A 108 -3.77 7.41 24.79
C ARG A 108 -3.99 5.88 24.96
N LYS A 109 -4.44 5.21 23.90
CA LYS A 109 -4.73 3.79 23.87
C LYS A 109 -3.59 2.98 23.24
N TYR A 110 -3.60 1.64 23.42
CA TYR A 110 -2.57 0.76 22.87
C TYR A 110 -2.74 0.60 21.36
N GLN A 111 -1.65 0.81 20.64
CA GLN A 111 -1.59 0.70 19.19
C GLN A 111 -1.47 -0.75 18.73
N ALA A 112 -1.92 -1.03 17.50
CA ALA A 112 -1.73 -2.34 16.87
C ALA A 112 -0.26 -2.56 16.48
N TYR A 113 0.23 -3.79 16.69
CA TYR A 113 1.52 -4.27 16.23
C TYR A 113 1.37 -5.05 14.94
N TYR A 114 2.28 -4.85 14.02
CA TYR A 114 2.27 -5.48 12.71
C TYR A 114 3.69 -5.74 12.20
N ILE A 115 3.81 -6.67 11.28
CA ILE A 115 5.05 -6.99 10.56
C ILE A 115 4.84 -6.74 9.06
N PRO A 116 5.87 -6.25 8.35
CA PRO A 116 5.78 -6.04 6.91
C PRO A 116 5.66 -7.37 6.18
N LEU A 117 4.76 -7.43 5.19
CA LEU A 117 4.48 -8.60 4.38
C LEU A 117 4.92 -8.34 2.93
N LEU A 118 5.63 -9.29 2.34
CA LEU A 118 5.93 -9.30 0.91
C LEU A 118 4.94 -10.24 0.21
N LEU A 119 4.18 -9.69 -0.72
CA LEU A 119 3.24 -10.45 -1.54
C LEU A 119 3.85 -10.79 -2.90
N GLY A 120 3.59 -11.99 -3.40
CA GLY A 120 3.84 -12.30 -4.81
C GLY A 120 2.93 -11.49 -5.73
N ILE A 121 3.30 -11.32 -7.00
CA ILE A 121 2.61 -10.50 -7.99
C ILE A 121 1.11 -10.84 -8.07
N THR A 122 0.78 -12.11 -8.19
CA THR A 122 -0.62 -12.59 -8.28
C THR A 122 -1.43 -12.22 -7.04
N LYS A 123 -0.87 -12.46 -5.84
CA LYS A 123 -1.55 -12.11 -4.59
C LYS A 123 -1.68 -10.60 -4.40
N ALA A 124 -0.70 -9.82 -4.85
CA ALA A 124 -0.76 -8.36 -4.80
C ALA A 124 -1.87 -7.83 -5.72
N ALA A 125 -2.01 -8.40 -6.92
CA ALA A 125 -3.07 -8.04 -7.87
C ALA A 125 -4.48 -8.37 -7.36
N LEU A 126 -4.66 -9.55 -6.73
CA LEU A 126 -5.95 -9.97 -6.16
C LEU A 126 -6.34 -9.23 -4.87
N ASN A 127 -5.36 -8.75 -4.11
CA ASN A 127 -5.59 -7.96 -2.89
C ASN A 127 -5.68 -6.44 -3.15
N ASN A 128 -6.03 -6.05 -4.36
CA ASN A 128 -6.30 -4.64 -4.69
C ASN A 128 -7.58 -4.15 -3.98
N PRO A 129 -7.66 -2.89 -3.53
CA PRO A 129 -8.89 -2.31 -2.99
C PRO A 129 -10.05 -2.32 -3.98
N SER A 130 -9.78 -2.22 -5.30
CA SER A 130 -10.78 -2.37 -6.35
C SER A 130 -11.05 -3.84 -6.65
N PHE A 131 -12.26 -4.31 -6.37
CA PHE A 131 -12.68 -5.67 -6.70
C PHE A 131 -12.93 -5.86 -8.19
N ILE A 132 -13.32 -4.81 -8.93
CA ILE A 132 -13.52 -4.84 -10.38
C ILE A 132 -12.18 -5.14 -11.09
N SER A 133 -11.14 -4.44 -10.68
CA SER A 133 -9.79 -4.65 -11.21
C SER A 133 -9.26 -6.05 -10.89
N ALA A 134 -9.47 -6.53 -9.67
CA ALA A 134 -9.06 -7.87 -9.24
C ALA A 134 -9.82 -8.97 -10.00
N ALA A 135 -11.14 -8.84 -10.16
CA ALA A 135 -11.99 -9.80 -10.88
C ALA A 135 -11.62 -9.92 -12.36
N SER A 136 -11.18 -8.82 -12.97
CA SER A 136 -10.77 -8.83 -14.38
C SER A 136 -9.39 -9.44 -14.63
N PHE A 137 -8.64 -9.76 -13.57
CA PHE A 137 -7.32 -10.38 -13.68
C PHE A 137 -7.41 -11.91 -13.66
N GLN A 138 -7.89 -12.48 -12.58
CA GLN A 138 -8.04 -13.93 -12.38
C GLN A 138 -9.14 -14.23 -11.35
N GLU A 139 -9.63 -15.47 -11.32
CA GLU A 139 -10.61 -15.96 -10.33
C GLU A 139 -11.87 -15.09 -10.22
N THR A 140 -12.43 -14.67 -11.36
CA THR A 140 -13.55 -13.72 -11.44
C THR A 140 -14.71 -14.05 -10.50
N THR A 141 -15.19 -15.29 -10.54
CA THR A 141 -16.32 -15.74 -9.71
C THR A 141 -16.00 -15.66 -8.22
N ARG A 142 -14.82 -16.10 -7.81
CA ARG A 142 -14.40 -16.09 -6.40
C ARG A 142 -14.26 -14.67 -5.85
N VAL A 143 -13.65 -13.78 -6.63
CA VAL A 143 -13.46 -12.38 -6.24
C VAL A 143 -14.80 -11.65 -6.14
N LEU A 144 -15.69 -11.82 -7.12
CA LEU A 144 -17.01 -11.20 -7.11
C LEU A 144 -17.88 -11.73 -5.98
N THR A 145 -17.92 -13.05 -5.76
CA THR A 145 -18.66 -13.65 -4.64
C THR A 145 -18.19 -13.10 -3.31
N LYS A 146 -16.88 -13.04 -3.11
CA LYS A 146 -16.29 -12.48 -1.88
C LYS A 146 -16.65 -11.01 -1.69
N ALA A 147 -16.52 -10.20 -2.73
CA ALA A 147 -16.84 -8.78 -2.68
C ALA A 147 -18.33 -8.53 -2.38
N THR A 148 -19.22 -9.36 -2.94
CA THR A 148 -20.67 -9.30 -2.69
C THR A 148 -21.01 -9.66 -1.26
N ILE A 149 -20.43 -10.75 -0.71
CA ILE A 149 -20.65 -11.16 0.68
C ILE A 149 -20.16 -10.10 1.67
N GLU A 150 -19.01 -9.48 1.38
CA GLU A 150 -18.43 -8.42 2.21
C GLU A 150 -19.12 -7.05 2.02
N GLY A 151 -20.00 -6.91 1.04
CA GLY A 151 -20.65 -5.62 0.71
C GLY A 151 -19.65 -4.53 0.30
N ARG A 152 -18.59 -4.91 -0.41
CA ARG A 152 -17.54 -3.95 -0.80
C ARG A 152 -18.06 -2.93 -1.82
N ILE A 153 -17.64 -1.68 -1.64
CA ILE A 153 -17.89 -0.57 -2.58
C ILE A 153 -16.60 -0.26 -3.34
N ASP A 154 -16.66 -0.25 -4.68
CA ASP A 154 -15.57 0.21 -5.52
C ASP A 154 -15.70 1.70 -5.81
N TRP A 155 -14.70 2.48 -5.44
CA TRP A 155 -14.71 3.93 -5.60
C TRP A 155 -14.20 4.40 -6.97
N LEU A 156 -13.96 3.50 -7.92
CA LEU A 156 -13.51 3.79 -9.28
C LEU A 156 -12.30 4.74 -9.35
N ARG A 157 -11.33 4.54 -8.48
CA ARG A 157 -10.15 5.41 -8.39
C ARG A 157 -9.04 5.05 -9.38
N GLY A 158 -9.02 3.81 -9.86
CA GLY A 158 -8.02 3.30 -10.78
C GLY A 158 -8.39 3.55 -12.25
N LEU A 159 -7.47 3.22 -13.14
CA LEU A 159 -7.68 3.36 -14.59
C LEU A 159 -8.58 2.23 -15.12
N LYS A 160 -8.30 1.00 -14.69
CA LYS A 160 -8.92 -0.21 -15.24
C LYS A 160 -10.42 -0.28 -14.94
N GLU A 161 -10.83 0.10 -13.74
CA GLU A 161 -12.23 0.15 -13.31
C GLU A 161 -13.04 1.09 -14.18
N ASN A 162 -12.52 2.28 -14.42
CA ASN A 162 -13.19 3.29 -15.25
C ASN A 162 -13.29 2.85 -16.72
N ILE A 163 -12.25 2.19 -17.26
CA ILE A 163 -12.26 1.66 -18.63
C ILE A 163 -13.34 0.58 -18.76
N ILE A 164 -13.45 -0.35 -17.81
CA ILE A 164 -14.43 -1.44 -17.86
C ILE A 164 -15.87 -0.91 -17.85
N ILE A 165 -16.13 0.15 -17.06
CA ILE A 165 -17.47 0.76 -16.96
C ILE A 165 -17.74 1.75 -18.10
N GLY A 166 -16.72 2.16 -18.88
CA GLY A 166 -16.84 3.14 -19.95
C GLY A 166 -16.79 4.60 -19.48
N HIS A 167 -16.26 4.86 -18.27
CA HIS A 167 -16.03 6.20 -17.77
C HIS A 167 -14.67 6.74 -18.24
N LEU A 168 -14.54 8.07 -18.23
CA LEU A 168 -13.24 8.70 -18.46
C LEU A 168 -12.24 8.30 -17.38
N ILE A 169 -11.03 7.95 -17.79
CA ILE A 169 -9.96 7.62 -16.87
C ILE A 169 -9.60 8.85 -16.01
N PRO A 170 -9.25 8.68 -14.73
CA PRO A 170 -8.89 9.79 -13.83
C PRO A 170 -7.46 10.30 -14.10
N ALA A 171 -7.11 10.50 -15.37
CA ALA A 171 -5.82 10.99 -15.84
C ALA A 171 -5.99 11.87 -17.07
N GLY A 172 -5.08 12.80 -17.32
CA GLY A 172 -5.16 13.73 -18.43
C GLY A 172 -6.43 14.57 -18.36
N THR A 173 -7.20 14.61 -19.45
CA THR A 173 -8.47 15.38 -19.56
C THR A 173 -9.57 14.92 -18.58
N GLY A 174 -9.53 13.67 -18.10
CA GLY A 174 -10.47 13.12 -17.11
C GLY A 174 -10.04 13.37 -15.65
N SER A 175 -8.90 14.02 -15.40
CA SER A 175 -8.51 14.34 -14.04
C SER A 175 -9.39 15.46 -13.46
N LYS A 176 -9.71 15.35 -12.15
CA LYS A 176 -10.55 16.35 -11.46
C LYS A 176 -9.99 17.77 -11.57
N ASN A 177 -8.68 17.91 -11.54
CA ASN A 177 -8.03 19.21 -11.69
C ASN A 177 -8.24 19.82 -13.08
N TYR A 178 -8.20 18.98 -14.11
CA TYR A 178 -8.44 19.42 -15.49
C TYR A 178 -9.90 19.81 -15.72
N VAL A 179 -10.84 19.02 -15.21
CA VAL A 179 -12.28 19.30 -15.30
C VAL A 179 -12.66 20.62 -14.60
N ASN A 180 -12.04 20.91 -13.45
CA ASN A 180 -12.28 22.17 -12.73
C ASN A 180 -11.76 23.39 -13.52
N ILE A 181 -10.59 23.29 -14.15
CA ILE A 181 -10.02 24.38 -14.98
C ILE A 181 -10.95 24.73 -16.15
N PHE A 182 -11.61 23.74 -16.74
CA PHE A 182 -12.57 24.00 -17.84
C PHE A 182 -13.91 24.52 -17.35
N LYS A 183 -14.41 24.08 -16.20
CA LYS A 183 -15.62 24.63 -15.59
C LYS A 183 -15.45 26.10 -15.26
N ASP A 184 -14.31 26.49 -14.74
CA ASP A 184 -14.03 27.91 -14.44
C ASP A 184 -13.89 28.77 -15.72
N LYS A 185 -13.40 28.20 -16.83
CA LYS A 185 -13.31 28.90 -18.11
C LYS A 185 -14.64 29.04 -18.83
N THR A 186 -15.56 28.09 -18.69
CA THR A 186 -16.91 28.20 -19.30
C THR A 186 -17.77 29.25 -18.63
N ILE A 187 -17.50 29.63 -17.38
CA ILE A 187 -18.19 30.73 -16.68
C ILE A 187 -17.76 32.10 -17.26
N PHE A 188 -16.54 32.22 -17.81
CA PHE A 188 -16.07 33.47 -18.43
C PHE A 188 -16.53 33.70 -19.89
N LEU A 189 -17.11 32.68 -20.53
CA LEU A 189 -17.61 32.78 -21.92
C LEU A 189 -19.13 33.01 -22.01
N SER A 190 -19.80 33.18 -20.88
CA SER A 190 -21.26 33.42 -20.80
C SER A 190 -21.59 34.87 -20.40
N TYR A 191 -20.71 35.83 -20.75
CA TYR A 191 -20.98 37.27 -20.67
C TYR A 191 -20.77 37.93 -22.05
#